data_716afd7e409de5ac4edc2932eb81220a
#
_entry.id   716afd7e409de5ac4edc2932eb81220a
#
_cell.length_a   1.000
_cell.length_b   1.000
_cell.length_c   1.000
_cell.angle_alpha   90.00
_cell.angle_beta   90.00
_cell.angle_gamma   90.00
#
_symmetry.space_group_name_H-M   'P 1'
#
loop_
_entity.id
_entity.type
_entity.pdbx_description
1 polymer ?
#
loop_
_entity_poly.entity_id
_entity_poly.type
_entity_poly.pdbx_seq_one_letter_code
_entity_poly.pdbx_strand_id
1 'polypeptide(L)'
;MDAKDVVNADQARQLVIERELSHVKVGVFDVDGVLRGKYISREKFFSALDNGFGFCDVVLGWDVKDQLYDNVAYTGWHTGYPDANVRIVPDTCRNLPLEGNALLFLGEFSDQAEQVCPRKLLQRVLTKASDMGVELFSAFEYEFFVFNETPHSVRDKNYRNMEPMAPAEFGYSMIRNSAESDTYQMLLDLAEKMDFDLEGLHEETGPGVLEAAITYKDALRSADDAALFKTFTKVALQKQNKMATFMARWSPDYPGQSGHIHLSMRDRSGKALFHDASEPHNMSQTMRQFVGGLQILMPEFLAMIAPTINSYRRLVPGYWAPTEASVGIDNRTCAIRIIPGSEKAQRLEYRIAAADANPYVILSAVIACGLWGIENDADIEVMVKGNAYDQKLPEHLHLPTNLMEAAQRFKASNIARDMLGNEFVDHFAASREWEVREFRKHISHWELERYFEII
;
A
#
# COMPACT_ATOMS: atom_id res chain seq x y z
N MET A 1 18.00 -19.30 -16.95
CA MET A 1 17.06 -18.13 -17.02
C MET A 1 16.85 -17.61 -15.61
N ASP A 2 16.84 -16.30 -15.39
CA ASP A 2 16.51 -15.72 -14.08
C ASP A 2 14.98 -15.57 -13.92
N ALA A 3 14.52 -15.48 -12.67
CA ALA A 3 13.09 -15.30 -12.36
C ALA A 3 12.51 -14.01 -12.97
N LYS A 4 13.28 -12.92 -12.94
CA LYS A 4 12.89 -11.63 -13.52
C LYS A 4 12.74 -11.62 -15.05
N ASP A 5 13.29 -12.62 -15.74
CA ASP A 5 13.23 -12.73 -17.21
C ASP A 5 11.98 -13.48 -17.68
N VAL A 6 11.18 -14.02 -16.76
CA VAL A 6 9.95 -14.74 -17.06
C VAL A 6 8.84 -13.76 -17.42
N VAL A 7 8.36 -13.82 -18.67
CA VAL A 7 7.30 -12.94 -19.17
C VAL A 7 6.08 -13.69 -19.71
N ASN A 8 6.12 -15.05 -19.75
CA ASN A 8 5.01 -15.87 -20.24
C ASN A 8 5.02 -17.28 -19.60
N ALA A 9 3.92 -18.01 -19.84
CA ALA A 9 3.71 -19.34 -19.28
C ALA A 9 4.77 -20.37 -19.68
N ASP A 10 5.27 -20.32 -20.92
CA ASP A 10 6.28 -21.28 -21.39
C ASP A 10 7.63 -21.07 -20.69
N GLN A 11 8.04 -19.82 -20.49
CA GLN A 11 9.24 -19.48 -19.73
C GLN A 11 9.09 -19.84 -18.25
N ALA A 12 7.89 -19.67 -17.68
CA ALA A 12 7.60 -20.10 -16.31
C ALA A 12 7.76 -21.62 -16.16
N ARG A 13 7.22 -22.41 -17.10
CA ARG A 13 7.42 -23.88 -17.14
C ARG A 13 8.88 -24.25 -17.26
N GLN A 14 9.57 -23.63 -18.21
CA GLN A 14 10.98 -23.88 -18.45
C GLN A 14 11.81 -23.64 -17.19
N LEU A 15 11.65 -22.51 -16.53
CA LEU A 15 12.40 -22.17 -15.32
C LEU A 15 12.13 -23.15 -14.17
N VAL A 16 10.87 -23.59 -13.99
CA VAL A 16 10.50 -24.59 -12.97
C VAL A 16 11.16 -25.95 -13.26
N ILE A 17 11.27 -26.33 -14.55
CA ILE A 17 11.98 -27.56 -14.97
C ILE A 17 13.49 -27.42 -14.75
N GLU A 18 14.10 -26.32 -15.20
CA GLU A 18 15.55 -26.06 -15.05
C GLU A 18 16.00 -26.07 -13.59
N ARG A 19 15.12 -25.61 -12.68
CA ARG A 19 15.39 -25.62 -11.23
C ARG A 19 15.01 -26.92 -10.53
N GLU A 20 14.48 -27.89 -11.26
CA GLU A 20 14.03 -29.19 -10.75
C GLU A 20 13.01 -29.07 -9.61
N LEU A 21 12.17 -28.02 -9.62
CA LEU A 21 11.21 -27.77 -8.55
C LEU A 21 10.07 -28.79 -8.59
N SER A 22 9.79 -29.44 -7.46
CA SER A 22 8.61 -30.29 -7.28
C SER A 22 7.37 -29.49 -6.93
N HIS A 23 7.52 -28.31 -6.32
CA HIS A 23 6.47 -27.42 -5.90
C HIS A 23 6.83 -25.96 -6.19
N VAL A 24 5.81 -25.14 -6.41
CA VAL A 24 5.92 -23.70 -6.65
C VAL A 24 5.01 -22.98 -5.66
N LYS A 25 5.43 -21.83 -5.12
CA LYS A 25 4.56 -20.95 -4.34
C LYS A 25 3.70 -20.10 -5.27
N VAL A 26 2.41 -20.05 -5.00
CA VAL A 26 1.48 -19.14 -5.65
C VAL A 26 0.71 -18.38 -4.57
N GLY A 27 0.62 -17.07 -4.71
CA GLY A 27 -0.06 -16.20 -3.75
C GLY A 27 -0.97 -15.18 -4.40
N VAL A 28 -2.03 -14.80 -3.69
CA VAL A 28 -2.96 -13.71 -4.03
C VAL A 28 -2.96 -12.71 -2.88
N PHE A 29 -3.21 -11.44 -3.17
CA PHE A 29 -3.39 -10.45 -2.11
C PHE A 29 -4.87 -10.31 -1.75
N ASP A 30 -5.15 -10.33 -0.44
CA ASP A 30 -6.47 -10.02 0.09
C ASP A 30 -6.75 -8.50 0.09
N VAL A 31 -7.94 -8.11 0.55
CA VAL A 31 -8.39 -6.71 0.56
C VAL A 31 -7.47 -5.80 1.40
N ASP A 32 -6.88 -6.35 2.45
CA ASP A 32 -5.97 -5.63 3.36
C ASP A 32 -4.50 -5.69 2.92
N GLY A 33 -4.20 -6.34 1.79
CA GLY A 33 -2.84 -6.44 1.25
C GLY A 33 -2.00 -7.53 1.91
N VAL A 34 -2.63 -8.51 2.55
CA VAL A 34 -1.93 -9.69 3.07
C VAL A 34 -1.75 -10.71 1.94
N LEU A 35 -0.53 -11.19 1.77
CA LEU A 35 -0.23 -12.25 0.79
C LEU A 35 -0.73 -13.60 1.31
N ARG A 36 -1.76 -14.14 0.68
CA ARG A 36 -2.37 -15.45 0.96
C ARG A 36 -1.95 -16.43 -0.11
N GLY A 37 -1.49 -17.62 0.26
CA GLY A 37 -0.97 -18.50 -0.76
C GLY A 37 -0.74 -19.94 -0.29
N LYS A 38 -0.26 -20.75 -1.23
CA LYS A 38 0.03 -22.17 -0.99
C LYS A 38 1.15 -22.66 -1.90
N TYR A 39 1.79 -23.76 -1.50
CA TYR A 39 2.60 -24.56 -2.42
C TYR A 39 1.67 -25.42 -3.27
N ILE A 40 1.89 -25.45 -4.57
CA ILE A 40 1.21 -26.37 -5.49
C ILE A 40 2.24 -27.23 -6.21
N SER A 41 1.91 -28.48 -6.55
CA SER A 41 2.82 -29.36 -7.26
C SER A 41 3.15 -28.81 -8.65
N ARG A 42 4.29 -29.20 -9.19
CA ARG A 42 4.71 -28.81 -10.55
C ARG A 42 3.63 -29.09 -11.59
N GLU A 43 3.01 -30.27 -11.53
CA GLU A 43 1.95 -30.68 -12.47
C GLU A 43 0.73 -29.77 -12.32
N LYS A 44 0.32 -29.46 -11.09
CA LYS A 44 -0.79 -28.52 -10.80
C LYS A 44 -0.46 -27.12 -11.28
N PHE A 45 0.77 -26.65 -11.07
CA PHE A 45 1.25 -25.36 -11.54
C PHE A 45 1.19 -25.26 -13.08
N PHE A 46 1.66 -26.29 -13.79
CA PHE A 46 1.61 -26.30 -15.26
C PHE A 46 0.18 -26.27 -15.80
N SER A 47 -0.73 -27.04 -15.20
CA SER A 47 -2.16 -26.96 -15.55
C SER A 47 -2.76 -25.60 -15.23
N ALA A 48 -2.36 -24.97 -14.10
CA ALA A 48 -2.89 -23.70 -13.67
C ALA A 48 -2.40 -22.51 -14.51
N LEU A 49 -1.24 -22.60 -15.14
CA LEU A 49 -0.76 -21.59 -16.10
C LEU A 49 -1.71 -21.46 -17.32
N ASP A 50 -2.35 -22.57 -17.73
CA ASP A 50 -3.26 -22.57 -18.87
C ASP A 50 -4.71 -22.25 -18.47
N ASN A 51 -5.18 -22.86 -17.38
CA ASN A 51 -6.58 -22.92 -17.03
C ASN A 51 -6.94 -22.13 -15.76
N GLY A 52 -5.96 -21.60 -15.02
CA GLY A 52 -6.17 -21.13 -13.67
C GLY A 52 -6.37 -22.28 -12.68
N PHE A 53 -6.71 -21.94 -11.46
CA PHE A 53 -6.98 -22.92 -10.38
C PHE A 53 -7.96 -22.33 -9.36
N GLY A 54 -8.66 -23.21 -8.65
CA GLY A 54 -9.57 -22.82 -7.57
C GLY A 54 -8.81 -22.37 -6.32
N PHE A 55 -9.21 -21.23 -5.80
CA PHE A 55 -8.77 -20.70 -4.52
C PHE A 55 -10.00 -20.24 -3.72
N CYS A 56 -10.13 -20.70 -2.48
CA CYS A 56 -11.28 -20.36 -1.67
C CYS A 56 -11.46 -18.83 -1.59
N ASP A 57 -12.62 -18.34 -1.96
CA ASP A 57 -12.94 -16.90 -2.00
C ASP A 57 -13.04 -16.27 -0.61
N VAL A 58 -13.01 -17.10 0.46
CA VAL A 58 -12.98 -16.66 1.85
C VAL A 58 -11.89 -15.61 2.13
N VAL A 59 -10.76 -15.66 1.39
CA VAL A 59 -9.68 -14.68 1.55
C VAL A 59 -10.08 -13.26 1.15
N LEU A 60 -11.17 -13.10 0.43
CA LEU A 60 -11.79 -11.81 0.14
C LEU A 60 -12.92 -11.45 1.12
N GLY A 61 -13.29 -12.37 2.02
CA GLY A 61 -14.39 -12.25 2.97
C GLY A 61 -13.98 -12.27 4.45
N TRP A 62 -12.71 -12.07 4.77
CA TRP A 62 -12.20 -12.01 6.14
C TRP A 62 -11.24 -10.84 6.37
N ASP A 63 -10.93 -10.57 7.63
CA ASP A 63 -9.99 -9.53 8.04
C ASP A 63 -8.54 -10.05 8.17
N VAL A 64 -7.65 -9.18 8.65
CA VAL A 64 -6.22 -9.49 8.90
C VAL A 64 -5.98 -10.57 9.97
N LYS A 65 -7.02 -10.97 10.73
CA LYS A 65 -6.99 -12.04 11.74
C LYS A 65 -7.85 -13.24 11.35
N ASP A 66 -8.22 -13.34 10.08
CA ASP A 66 -9.06 -14.42 9.53
C ASP A 66 -10.47 -14.47 10.15
N GLN A 67 -10.98 -13.33 10.65
CA GLN A 67 -12.37 -13.23 11.12
C GLN A 67 -13.28 -12.90 9.94
N LEU A 68 -14.32 -13.73 9.77
CA LEU A 68 -15.22 -13.64 8.63
C LEU A 68 -16.12 -12.40 8.74
N TYR A 69 -16.19 -11.64 7.66
CA TYR A 69 -17.16 -10.57 7.54
C TYR A 69 -18.58 -11.11 7.49
N ASP A 70 -19.51 -10.44 8.17
CA ASP A 70 -20.94 -10.80 8.21
C ASP A 70 -21.83 -9.79 7.48
N ASN A 71 -21.23 -8.77 6.88
CA ASN A 71 -21.91 -7.62 6.27
C ASN A 71 -21.47 -7.33 4.83
N VAL A 72 -20.73 -8.22 4.18
CA VAL A 72 -20.33 -8.11 2.78
C VAL A 72 -21.21 -8.99 1.90
N ALA A 73 -21.46 -8.57 0.67
CA ALA A 73 -22.35 -9.26 -0.26
C ALA A 73 -21.63 -10.30 -1.13
N TYR A 74 -20.35 -10.05 -1.47
CA TYR A 74 -19.63 -10.89 -2.44
C TYR A 74 -19.42 -12.31 -1.95
N THR A 75 -18.95 -12.53 -0.71
CA THR A 75 -18.69 -13.85 -0.15
C THR A 75 -19.06 -13.88 1.34
N GLY A 76 -19.50 -15.02 1.84
CA GLY A 76 -19.94 -15.17 3.22
C GLY A 76 -20.65 -16.50 3.46
N TRP A 77 -21.22 -16.70 4.64
CA TRP A 77 -22.04 -17.89 4.97
C TRP A 77 -23.17 -18.11 3.96
N HIS A 78 -23.70 -17.05 3.37
CA HIS A 78 -24.77 -17.10 2.37
C HIS A 78 -24.34 -17.67 1.00
N THR A 79 -23.04 -17.61 0.68
CA THR A 79 -22.47 -18.20 -0.54
C THR A 79 -21.87 -19.57 -0.32
N GLY A 80 -21.55 -19.93 0.95
CA GLY A 80 -20.87 -21.16 1.31
C GLY A 80 -19.36 -21.15 0.98
N TYR A 81 -18.77 -19.99 0.71
CA TYR A 81 -17.34 -19.80 0.44
C TYR A 81 -16.78 -20.71 -0.67
N PRO A 82 -17.30 -20.65 -1.89
CA PRO A 82 -16.82 -21.50 -2.99
C PRO A 82 -15.39 -21.14 -3.39
N ASP A 83 -14.76 -22.03 -4.18
CA ASP A 83 -13.53 -21.66 -4.88
C ASP A 83 -13.85 -20.65 -5.98
N ALA A 84 -13.14 -19.52 -5.96
CA ALA A 84 -13.07 -18.60 -7.09
C ALA A 84 -11.88 -18.98 -7.98
N ASN A 85 -11.97 -18.70 -9.28
CA ASN A 85 -10.88 -18.97 -10.20
C ASN A 85 -9.76 -17.94 -10.03
N VAL A 86 -8.51 -18.42 -9.97
CA VAL A 86 -7.30 -17.61 -9.92
C VAL A 86 -6.43 -17.92 -11.13
N ARG A 87 -5.99 -16.88 -11.83
CA ARG A 87 -5.02 -16.97 -12.92
C ARG A 87 -3.63 -16.65 -12.38
N ILE A 88 -2.66 -17.48 -12.72
CA ILE A 88 -1.26 -17.21 -12.41
C ILE A 88 -0.74 -16.16 -13.38
N VAL A 89 0.00 -15.18 -12.88
CA VAL A 89 0.60 -14.09 -13.65
C VAL A 89 2.09 -14.37 -13.83
N PRO A 90 2.55 -14.88 -15.00
CA PRO A 90 3.92 -15.37 -15.17
C PRO A 90 5.02 -14.33 -14.95
N ASP A 91 4.82 -13.09 -15.38
CA ASP A 91 5.78 -11.98 -15.26
C ASP A 91 5.94 -11.46 -13.82
N THR A 92 5.16 -11.98 -12.90
CA THR A 92 5.35 -11.75 -11.46
C THR A 92 6.30 -12.73 -10.79
N CYS A 93 6.95 -13.60 -11.56
CA CYS A 93 7.90 -14.58 -11.04
C CYS A 93 9.00 -13.92 -10.19
N ARG A 94 9.22 -14.45 -8.99
CA ARG A 94 10.28 -14.00 -8.07
C ARG A 94 11.07 -15.16 -7.50
N ASN A 95 12.37 -14.93 -7.32
CA ASN A 95 13.19 -15.76 -6.47
C ASN A 95 12.72 -15.63 -5.00
N LEU A 96 12.82 -16.72 -4.24
CA LEU A 96 12.65 -16.72 -2.80
C LEU A 96 13.99 -17.01 -2.11
N PRO A 97 14.89 -16.02 -1.99
CA PRO A 97 16.26 -16.24 -1.55
C PRO A 97 16.37 -16.80 -0.12
N LEU A 98 15.35 -16.60 0.68
CA LEU A 98 15.26 -17.13 2.06
C LEU A 98 14.72 -18.57 2.12
N GLU A 99 14.36 -19.16 0.98
CA GLU A 99 13.75 -20.50 0.85
C GLU A 99 14.49 -21.37 -0.19
N GLY A 100 15.80 -21.18 -0.31
CA GLY A 100 16.66 -21.92 -1.23
C GLY A 100 16.39 -21.57 -2.69
N ASN A 101 16.00 -22.56 -3.50
CA ASN A 101 15.78 -22.40 -4.95
C ASN A 101 14.32 -22.14 -5.34
N ALA A 102 13.45 -21.86 -4.35
CA ALA A 102 12.02 -21.73 -4.57
C ALA A 102 11.64 -20.50 -5.42
N LEU A 103 10.51 -20.61 -6.12
CA LEU A 103 9.89 -19.53 -6.88
C LEU A 103 8.54 -19.16 -6.31
N LEU A 104 8.21 -17.87 -6.40
CA LEU A 104 6.90 -17.32 -6.14
C LEU A 104 6.31 -16.75 -7.43
N PHE A 105 5.03 -17.00 -7.64
CA PHE A 105 4.21 -16.31 -8.64
C PHE A 105 3.01 -15.69 -7.96
N LEU A 106 2.62 -14.49 -8.39
CA LEU A 106 1.35 -13.91 -7.99
C LEU A 106 0.23 -14.50 -8.84
N GLY A 107 -0.92 -14.64 -8.21
CA GLY A 107 -2.18 -14.93 -8.86
C GLY A 107 -3.12 -13.75 -8.71
N GLU A 108 -4.09 -13.67 -9.58
CA GLU A 108 -5.18 -12.72 -9.50
C GLU A 108 -6.52 -13.42 -9.71
N PHE A 109 -7.50 -13.00 -8.93
CA PHE A 109 -8.85 -13.52 -9.07
C PHE A 109 -9.46 -13.09 -10.41
N SER A 110 -10.26 -13.98 -11.00
CA SER A 110 -10.99 -13.74 -12.25
C SER A 110 -12.49 -13.92 -12.05
N ASP A 111 -13.24 -13.73 -13.12
CA ASP A 111 -14.68 -13.84 -13.16
C ASP A 111 -15.34 -12.84 -12.15
N GLN A 112 -16.30 -13.27 -11.37
CA GLN A 112 -16.98 -12.37 -10.41
C GLN A 112 -16.04 -11.85 -9.31
N ALA A 113 -15.04 -12.63 -8.91
CA ALA A 113 -14.08 -12.25 -7.88
C ALA A 113 -13.16 -11.10 -8.29
N GLU A 114 -12.96 -10.87 -9.60
CA GLU A 114 -12.16 -9.74 -10.09
C GLU A 114 -12.72 -8.37 -9.67
N GLN A 115 -14.03 -8.29 -9.39
CA GLN A 115 -14.68 -7.05 -8.99
C GLN A 115 -14.17 -6.53 -7.65
N VAL A 116 -13.80 -7.44 -6.74
CA VAL A 116 -13.30 -7.11 -5.40
C VAL A 116 -11.81 -7.42 -5.20
N CYS A 117 -11.15 -7.98 -6.22
CA CYS A 117 -9.73 -8.27 -6.20
C CYS A 117 -8.89 -6.98 -6.27
N PRO A 118 -8.00 -6.69 -5.27
CA PRO A 118 -7.23 -5.44 -5.25
C PRO A 118 -6.34 -5.23 -6.47
N ARG A 119 -5.63 -6.29 -6.93
CA ARG A 119 -4.76 -6.19 -8.09
C ARG A 119 -5.56 -5.92 -9.38
N LYS A 120 -6.74 -6.55 -9.53
CA LYS A 120 -7.66 -6.30 -10.64
C LYS A 120 -8.26 -4.90 -10.60
N LEU A 121 -8.53 -4.36 -9.41
CA LEU A 121 -8.97 -2.98 -9.25
C LEU A 121 -7.94 -2.02 -9.87
N LEU A 122 -6.66 -2.17 -9.52
CA LEU A 122 -5.60 -1.33 -10.08
C LEU A 122 -5.49 -1.49 -11.61
N GLN A 123 -5.59 -2.71 -12.13
CA GLN A 123 -5.59 -2.94 -13.58
C GLN A 123 -6.74 -2.22 -14.28
N ARG A 124 -7.96 -2.22 -13.71
CA ARG A 124 -9.12 -1.50 -14.29
C ARG A 124 -8.86 0.01 -14.36
N VAL A 125 -8.31 0.58 -13.29
CA VAL A 125 -7.96 2.01 -13.25
C VAL A 125 -6.85 2.35 -14.25
N LEU A 126 -5.84 1.48 -14.38
CA LEU A 126 -4.76 1.64 -15.36
C LEU A 126 -5.24 1.45 -16.80
N THR A 127 -6.24 0.60 -17.03
CA THR A 127 -6.88 0.48 -18.34
C THR A 127 -7.56 1.79 -18.74
N LYS A 128 -8.28 2.43 -17.81
CA LYS A 128 -8.85 3.77 -18.05
C LYS A 128 -7.78 4.80 -18.40
N ALA A 129 -6.64 4.81 -17.67
CA ALA A 129 -5.52 5.68 -18.00
C ALA A 129 -4.98 5.42 -19.42
N SER A 130 -4.82 4.14 -19.78
CA SER A 130 -4.37 3.75 -21.12
C SER A 130 -5.37 4.18 -22.22
N ASP A 131 -6.68 4.10 -21.97
CA ASP A 131 -7.71 4.59 -22.91
C ASP A 131 -7.63 6.11 -23.09
N MET A 132 -7.22 6.85 -22.06
CA MET A 132 -6.92 8.28 -22.14
C MET A 132 -5.57 8.57 -22.82
N GLY A 133 -4.80 7.55 -23.21
CA GLY A 133 -3.50 7.68 -23.88
C GLY A 133 -2.33 7.98 -22.95
N VAL A 134 -2.47 7.69 -21.65
CA VAL A 134 -1.45 7.99 -20.65
C VAL A 134 -0.95 6.73 -19.93
N GLU A 135 0.30 6.78 -19.51
CA GLU A 135 0.99 5.75 -18.72
C GLU A 135 1.46 6.35 -17.39
N LEU A 136 1.30 5.59 -16.32
CA LEU A 136 1.61 6.01 -14.97
C LEU A 136 2.78 5.23 -14.41
N PHE A 137 3.70 5.97 -13.77
CA PHE A 137 4.85 5.43 -13.08
C PHE A 137 4.79 5.85 -11.63
N SER A 138 5.07 4.91 -10.72
CA SER A 138 5.05 5.18 -9.29
C SER A 138 6.22 4.54 -8.55
N ALA A 139 6.49 5.06 -7.37
CA ALA A 139 7.39 4.50 -6.38
C ALA A 139 6.74 4.58 -5.02
N PHE A 140 6.98 3.60 -4.16
CA PHE A 140 6.56 3.62 -2.77
C PHE A 140 7.76 3.86 -1.86
N GLU A 141 7.52 4.61 -0.80
CA GLU A 141 8.49 4.94 0.23
C GLU A 141 7.85 4.56 1.58
N TYR A 142 8.38 3.50 2.21
CA TYR A 142 7.79 2.96 3.42
C TYR A 142 8.65 3.19 4.64
N GLU A 143 8.05 3.79 5.67
CA GLU A 143 8.55 3.77 7.04
C GLU A 143 8.04 2.51 7.76
N PHE A 144 8.90 1.89 8.57
CA PHE A 144 8.54 0.74 9.39
C PHE A 144 9.45 0.61 10.60
N PHE A 145 8.86 0.30 11.76
CA PHE A 145 9.64 0.04 12.97
C PHE A 145 10.11 -1.40 13.02
N VAL A 146 11.33 -1.59 13.49
CA VAL A 146 11.94 -2.90 13.73
C VAL A 146 12.17 -3.09 15.22
N PHE A 147 11.80 -4.27 15.72
CA PHE A 147 11.92 -4.66 17.12
C PHE A 147 12.77 -5.91 17.27
N ASN A 148 13.57 -5.98 18.35
CA ASN A 148 14.26 -7.18 18.82
C ASN A 148 13.26 -8.13 19.50
N GLU A 149 12.26 -8.57 18.73
CA GLU A 149 11.14 -9.37 19.19
C GLU A 149 10.83 -10.51 18.20
N THR A 150 10.13 -11.50 18.69
CA THR A 150 9.60 -12.60 17.88
C THR A 150 8.07 -12.62 17.96
N PRO A 151 7.35 -13.35 17.06
CA PRO A 151 5.91 -13.56 17.18
C PRO A 151 5.47 -14.16 18.52
N HIS A 152 6.35 -14.87 19.22
CA HIS A 152 6.09 -15.41 20.56
C HIS A 152 6.31 -14.33 21.64
N SER A 153 7.46 -13.67 21.65
CA SER A 153 7.80 -12.68 22.69
C SER A 153 6.81 -11.52 22.74
N VAL A 154 6.34 -11.02 21.60
CA VAL A 154 5.34 -9.93 21.58
C VAL A 154 4.00 -10.37 22.18
N ARG A 155 3.59 -11.64 22.01
CA ARG A 155 2.38 -12.19 22.62
C ARG A 155 2.55 -12.39 24.13
N ASP A 156 3.68 -12.93 24.56
CA ASP A 156 4.01 -13.10 25.97
C ASP A 156 4.04 -11.75 26.72
N LYS A 157 4.51 -10.70 26.05
CA LYS A 157 4.51 -9.32 26.55
C LYS A 157 3.15 -8.61 26.40
N ASN A 158 2.13 -9.23 25.79
CA ASN A 158 0.87 -8.58 25.48
C ASN A 158 1.04 -7.26 24.70
N TYR A 159 2.00 -7.23 23.76
CA TYR A 159 2.37 -6.06 22.94
C TYR A 159 2.78 -4.83 23.78
N ARG A 160 3.35 -5.04 24.96
CA ARG A 160 3.87 -3.98 25.85
C ARG A 160 5.35 -4.16 26.07
N ASN A 161 6.03 -3.05 26.40
CA ASN A 161 7.47 -3.06 26.72
C ASN A 161 8.29 -3.78 25.63
N MET A 162 7.93 -3.55 24.37
CA MET A 162 8.66 -4.10 23.23
C MET A 162 10.00 -3.37 23.09
N GLU A 163 11.04 -4.11 22.70
CA GLU A 163 12.39 -3.61 22.55
C GLU A 163 12.65 -3.18 21.10
N PRO A 164 12.74 -1.87 20.79
CA PRO A 164 13.13 -1.42 19.46
C PRO A 164 14.53 -1.90 19.08
N MET A 165 14.79 -2.08 17.80
CA MET A 165 16.09 -2.51 17.26
C MET A 165 17.23 -1.54 17.68
N ALA A 166 16.94 -0.25 17.72
CA ALA A 166 17.88 0.77 18.17
C ALA A 166 17.20 1.69 19.20
N PRO A 167 17.94 2.12 20.26
CA PRO A 167 17.39 3.04 21.25
C PRO A 167 17.44 4.49 20.75
N ALA A 168 16.52 5.31 21.23
CA ALA A 168 16.45 6.76 20.98
C ALA A 168 16.19 7.15 19.50
N GLU A 169 16.06 8.45 19.26
CA GLU A 169 15.73 9.04 17.97
C GLU A 169 16.96 9.65 17.32
N PHE A 170 17.44 9.09 16.23
CA PHE A 170 18.59 9.59 15.48
C PHE A 170 18.39 9.39 13.98
N GLY A 171 17.47 10.15 13.40
CA GLY A 171 17.21 10.10 11.95
C GLY A 171 18.49 10.34 11.13
N TYR A 172 18.65 9.60 10.05
CA TYR A 172 19.83 9.63 9.16
C TYR A 172 21.17 9.30 9.83
N SER A 173 21.16 8.62 10.99
CA SER A 173 22.38 8.33 11.76
C SER A 173 23.27 7.27 11.11
N MET A 174 24.44 7.67 10.61
CA MET A 174 25.43 6.74 10.10
C MET A 174 25.99 5.81 11.19
N ILE A 175 25.98 6.24 12.46
CA ILE A 175 26.41 5.38 13.58
C ILE A 175 25.42 4.22 13.73
N ARG A 176 24.11 4.49 13.71
CA ARG A 176 23.06 3.46 13.81
C ARG A 176 23.07 2.55 12.60
N ASN A 177 23.09 3.13 11.42
CA ASN A 177 23.16 2.39 10.17
C ASN A 177 24.36 1.41 10.16
N SER A 178 25.55 1.88 10.56
CA SER A 178 26.75 1.04 10.58
C SER A 178 26.74 0.01 11.71
N ALA A 179 26.15 0.33 12.86
CA ALA A 179 26.02 -0.63 13.97
C ALA A 179 25.05 -1.77 13.65
N GLU A 180 23.98 -1.48 12.89
CA GLU A 180 22.98 -2.45 12.45
C GLU A 180 23.22 -2.92 11.00
N SER A 181 24.46 -2.81 10.50
CA SER A 181 24.82 -3.07 9.09
C SER A 181 24.36 -4.43 8.56
N ASP A 182 24.33 -5.47 9.39
CA ASP A 182 23.86 -6.80 9.00
C ASP A 182 22.36 -6.78 8.61
N THR A 183 21.57 -6.00 9.32
CA THR A 183 20.13 -5.84 9.03
C THR A 183 19.94 -5.05 7.74
N TYR A 184 20.70 -3.97 7.54
CA TYR A 184 20.64 -3.19 6.29
C TYR A 184 21.07 -4.01 5.09
N GLN A 185 22.22 -4.70 5.19
CA GLN A 185 22.72 -5.53 4.10
C GLN A 185 21.75 -6.65 3.73
N MET A 186 21.16 -7.30 4.74
CA MET A 186 20.16 -8.35 4.51
C MET A 186 18.93 -7.81 3.76
N LEU A 187 18.44 -6.60 4.08
CA LEU A 187 17.30 -6.00 3.38
C LEU A 187 17.65 -5.59 1.95
N LEU A 188 18.84 -5.03 1.72
CA LEU A 188 19.33 -4.68 0.38
C LEU A 188 19.51 -5.93 -0.50
N ASP A 189 20.14 -6.99 0.03
CA ASP A 189 20.32 -8.27 -0.66
C ASP A 189 18.98 -8.95 -0.98
N LEU A 190 18.01 -8.86 -0.07
CA LEU A 190 16.67 -9.37 -0.30
C LEU A 190 15.99 -8.65 -1.45
N ALA A 191 16.07 -7.32 -1.44
CA ALA A 191 15.47 -6.45 -2.45
C ALA A 191 16.02 -6.76 -3.85
N GLU A 192 17.34 -6.80 -4.00
CA GLU A 192 18.03 -7.14 -5.24
C GLU A 192 17.61 -8.54 -5.75
N LYS A 193 17.66 -9.55 -4.89
CA LYS A 193 17.37 -10.95 -5.27
C LYS A 193 15.91 -11.20 -5.60
N MET A 194 14.99 -10.40 -5.04
CA MET A 194 13.55 -10.47 -5.32
C MET A 194 13.08 -9.46 -6.38
N ASP A 195 13.99 -8.66 -6.95
CA ASP A 195 13.71 -7.70 -8.02
C ASP A 195 12.69 -6.61 -7.64
N PHE A 196 12.82 -6.11 -6.40
CA PHE A 196 12.17 -4.88 -5.95
C PHE A 196 13.22 -3.90 -5.40
N ASP A 197 14.14 -3.46 -6.23
CA ASP A 197 15.32 -2.67 -5.88
C ASP A 197 14.99 -1.45 -5.02
N LEU A 198 15.85 -1.17 -4.04
CA LEU A 198 15.77 0.00 -3.18
C LEU A 198 16.71 1.09 -3.67
N GLU A 199 16.19 2.30 -3.89
CA GLU A 199 17.01 3.51 -4.15
C GLU A 199 17.63 4.07 -2.87
N GLY A 200 16.96 3.87 -1.72
CA GLY A 200 17.40 4.35 -0.42
C GLY A 200 16.92 3.48 0.72
N LEU A 201 17.74 3.39 1.76
CA LEU A 201 17.39 2.76 3.01
C LEU A 201 18.13 3.50 4.13
N HIS A 202 17.40 4.09 5.05
CA HIS A 202 17.95 4.87 6.14
C HIS A 202 17.11 4.80 7.40
N GLU A 203 17.64 5.32 8.50
CA GLU A 203 16.93 5.47 9.77
C GLU A 203 16.14 6.77 9.77
N GLU A 204 14.89 6.71 10.20
CA GLU A 204 13.97 7.85 10.34
C GLU A 204 13.78 8.26 11.81
N THR A 205 12.83 9.18 12.09
CA THR A 205 12.58 9.72 13.41
C THR A 205 11.82 8.72 14.28
N GLY A 206 12.52 8.07 15.18
CA GLY A 206 11.99 7.10 16.14
C GLY A 206 12.98 5.99 16.45
N PRO A 207 12.79 5.24 17.54
CA PRO A 207 13.68 4.17 17.94
C PRO A 207 13.54 2.95 17.04
N GLY A 208 14.56 2.68 16.22
CA GLY A 208 14.59 1.52 15.32
C GLY A 208 13.61 1.61 14.15
N VAL A 209 13.29 2.82 13.70
CA VAL A 209 12.49 3.04 12.49
C VAL A 209 13.39 3.14 11.28
N LEU A 210 13.01 2.45 10.21
CA LEU A 210 13.67 2.50 8.91
C LEU A 210 12.71 3.05 7.86
N GLU A 211 13.26 3.78 6.89
CA GLU A 211 12.57 4.16 5.66
C GLU A 211 13.27 3.53 4.47
N ALA A 212 12.47 2.91 3.60
CA ALA A 212 12.91 2.29 2.37
C ALA A 212 12.21 2.92 1.17
N ALA A 213 12.97 3.53 0.27
CA ALA A 213 12.50 4.04 -1.02
C ALA A 213 12.68 2.94 -2.08
N ILE A 214 11.56 2.44 -2.63
CA ILE A 214 11.54 1.43 -3.68
C ILE A 214 11.70 2.14 -5.02
N THR A 215 12.53 1.61 -5.92
CA THR A 215 12.76 2.15 -7.27
C THR A 215 11.45 2.27 -8.06
N TYR A 216 11.23 3.42 -8.72
CA TYR A 216 10.04 3.64 -9.51
C TYR A 216 9.95 2.69 -10.72
N LYS A 217 8.73 2.20 -10.98
CA LYS A 217 8.39 1.36 -12.14
C LYS A 217 7.03 1.77 -12.69
N ASP A 218 6.54 1.08 -13.72
CA ASP A 218 5.13 1.19 -14.09
C ASP A 218 4.25 0.89 -12.87
N ALA A 219 3.06 1.51 -12.83
CA ALA A 219 2.26 1.56 -11.61
C ALA A 219 1.83 0.18 -11.09
N LEU A 220 1.54 -0.80 -11.99
CA LEU A 220 1.13 -2.14 -11.55
C LEU A 220 2.32 -2.89 -10.94
N ARG A 221 3.48 -2.85 -11.59
CA ARG A 221 4.71 -3.45 -11.09
C ARG A 221 5.16 -2.82 -9.78
N SER A 222 5.06 -1.50 -9.67
CA SER A 222 5.37 -0.77 -8.43
C SER A 222 4.50 -1.24 -7.26
N ALA A 223 3.20 -1.49 -7.49
CA ALA A 223 2.31 -2.03 -6.47
C ALA A 223 2.65 -3.48 -6.10
N ASP A 224 3.00 -4.33 -7.08
CA ASP A 224 3.48 -5.69 -6.84
C ASP A 224 4.75 -5.67 -5.97
N ASP A 225 5.73 -4.85 -6.32
CA ASP A 225 7.00 -4.72 -5.60
C ASP A 225 6.78 -4.19 -4.17
N ALA A 226 5.93 -3.19 -3.99
CA ALA A 226 5.58 -2.63 -2.68
C ALA A 226 4.91 -3.66 -1.76
N ALA A 227 3.97 -4.45 -2.28
CA ALA A 227 3.28 -5.49 -1.53
C ALA A 227 4.22 -6.65 -1.14
N LEU A 228 5.12 -7.04 -2.05
CA LEU A 228 6.15 -8.05 -1.79
C LEU A 228 7.20 -7.54 -0.79
N PHE A 229 7.63 -6.28 -0.92
CA PHE A 229 8.54 -5.65 0.04
C PHE A 229 7.99 -5.73 1.47
N LYS A 230 6.74 -5.29 1.70
CA LYS A 230 6.10 -5.37 3.03
C LYS A 230 6.05 -6.80 3.57
N THR A 231 5.77 -7.76 2.72
CA THR A 231 5.66 -9.18 3.09
C THR A 231 7.03 -9.76 3.45
N PHE A 232 8.00 -9.62 2.55
CA PHE A 232 9.28 -10.31 2.69
C PHE A 232 10.28 -9.61 3.61
N THR A 233 10.14 -8.32 3.84
CA THR A 233 10.82 -7.61 4.95
C THR A 233 10.45 -8.24 6.30
N LYS A 234 9.16 -8.51 6.54
CA LYS A 234 8.72 -9.21 7.76
C LYS A 234 9.30 -10.63 7.85
N VAL A 235 9.32 -11.37 6.74
CA VAL A 235 9.89 -12.73 6.70
C VAL A 235 11.38 -12.70 7.01
N ALA A 236 12.13 -11.79 6.38
CA ALA A 236 13.59 -11.70 6.54
C ALA A 236 13.97 -11.33 7.98
N LEU A 237 13.29 -10.35 8.57
CA LEU A 237 13.53 -9.94 9.94
C LEU A 237 13.15 -11.03 10.96
N GLN A 238 12.05 -11.77 10.74
CA GLN A 238 11.72 -12.91 11.60
C GLN A 238 12.79 -14.00 11.59
N LYS A 239 13.47 -14.22 10.46
CA LYS A 239 14.62 -15.15 10.40
C LYS A 239 15.84 -14.66 11.19
N GLN A 240 15.91 -13.37 11.50
CA GLN A 240 16.90 -12.78 12.39
C GLN A 240 16.39 -12.58 13.84
N ASN A 241 15.26 -13.20 14.21
CA ASN A 241 14.58 -12.98 15.50
C ASN A 241 14.22 -11.51 15.76
N LYS A 242 13.91 -10.78 14.70
CA LYS A 242 13.41 -9.40 14.72
C LYS A 242 12.01 -9.35 14.13
N MET A 243 11.25 -8.30 14.43
CA MET A 243 9.94 -8.06 13.84
C MET A 243 9.86 -6.67 13.24
N ALA A 244 9.35 -6.58 12.00
CA ALA A 244 8.93 -5.31 11.42
C ALA A 244 7.42 -5.09 11.62
N THR A 245 7.04 -3.85 11.92
CA THR A 245 5.64 -3.43 11.83
C THR A 245 5.48 -2.26 10.86
N PHE A 246 4.44 -2.37 10.04
CA PHE A 246 3.95 -1.32 9.15
C PHE A 246 2.63 -0.72 9.68
N MET A 247 2.32 -0.87 10.97
CA MET A 247 1.21 -0.15 11.60
C MET A 247 1.36 1.34 11.37
N ALA A 248 0.28 2.05 11.09
CA ALA A 248 0.33 3.49 10.90
C ALA A 248 0.88 4.25 12.12
N ARG A 249 0.62 3.76 13.34
CA ARG A 249 1.23 4.28 14.57
C ARG A 249 1.21 3.23 15.69
N TRP A 250 2.36 2.86 16.20
CA TRP A 250 2.47 1.84 17.27
C TRP A 250 2.60 2.44 18.67
N SER A 251 3.04 3.68 18.79
CA SER A 251 3.19 4.40 20.07
C SER A 251 2.69 5.84 19.96
N PRO A 252 2.09 6.40 21.02
CA PRO A 252 1.76 7.82 21.09
C PRO A 252 2.99 8.74 21.20
N ASP A 253 4.13 8.20 21.60
CA ASP A 253 5.35 8.97 21.91
C ASP A 253 6.16 9.29 20.65
N TYR A 254 5.93 8.58 19.54
CA TYR A 254 6.70 8.70 18.30
C TYR A 254 5.81 9.06 17.12
N PRO A 255 6.38 9.62 16.03
CA PRO A 255 5.68 9.77 14.76
C PRO A 255 5.07 8.46 14.26
N GLY A 256 4.01 8.57 13.48
CA GLY A 256 3.45 7.42 12.76
C GLY A 256 4.27 7.10 11.51
N GLN A 257 3.92 5.99 10.86
CA GLN A 257 4.62 5.45 9.70
C GLN A 257 3.87 5.74 8.43
N SER A 258 4.56 6.35 7.48
CA SER A 258 4.04 6.68 6.16
C SER A 258 4.32 5.56 5.14
N GLY A 259 3.49 5.54 4.10
CA GLY A 259 3.73 4.83 2.86
C GLY A 259 3.56 5.83 1.72
N HIS A 260 4.50 6.78 1.60
CA HIS A 260 4.43 7.82 0.60
C HIS A 260 4.43 7.23 -0.82
N ILE A 261 3.71 7.87 -1.72
CA ILE A 261 3.65 7.45 -3.12
C ILE A 261 4.16 8.59 -3.99
N HIS A 262 5.24 8.35 -4.69
CA HIS A 262 5.71 9.22 -5.77
C HIS A 262 5.05 8.82 -7.08
N LEU A 263 4.61 9.79 -7.87
CA LEU A 263 3.89 9.51 -9.10
C LEU A 263 4.25 10.49 -10.20
N SER A 264 4.45 9.96 -11.40
CA SER A 264 4.66 10.71 -12.64
C SER A 264 3.84 10.08 -13.78
N MET A 265 3.64 10.84 -14.85
CA MET A 265 2.81 10.45 -15.99
C MET A 265 3.52 10.76 -17.31
N ARG A 266 3.36 9.84 -18.28
CA ARG A 266 3.85 10.00 -19.65
C ARG A 266 2.74 9.72 -20.66
N ASP A 267 2.86 10.24 -21.85
CA ASP A 267 2.06 9.77 -22.98
C ASP A 267 2.68 8.53 -23.63
N ARG A 268 1.96 7.93 -24.58
CA ARG A 268 2.44 6.74 -25.32
C ARG A 268 3.72 6.95 -26.12
N SER A 269 4.17 8.20 -26.34
CA SER A 269 5.45 8.52 -26.96
C SER A 269 6.60 8.58 -25.96
N GLY A 270 6.30 8.50 -24.67
CA GLY A 270 7.23 8.63 -23.56
C GLY A 270 7.47 10.07 -23.09
N LYS A 271 6.73 11.06 -23.62
CA LYS A 271 6.80 12.46 -23.20
C LYS A 271 6.21 12.61 -21.80
N ALA A 272 6.95 13.27 -20.90
CA ALA A 272 6.47 13.57 -19.56
C ALA A 272 5.28 14.56 -19.61
N LEU A 273 4.16 14.18 -19.00
CA LEU A 273 2.94 14.99 -19.00
C LEU A 273 2.83 15.93 -17.79
N PHE A 274 3.61 15.71 -16.75
CA PHE A 274 3.61 16.57 -15.55
C PHE A 274 4.55 17.76 -15.67
N HIS A 275 5.41 17.80 -16.72
CA HIS A 275 6.42 18.84 -16.90
C HIS A 275 6.05 19.80 -18.05
N ASP A 276 6.16 21.10 -17.77
CA ASP A 276 6.14 22.18 -18.75
C ASP A 276 7.09 23.30 -18.31
N ALA A 277 8.20 23.45 -19.02
CA ALA A 277 9.25 24.41 -18.69
C ALA A 277 8.80 25.90 -18.81
N SER A 278 7.68 26.16 -19.48
CA SER A 278 7.12 27.51 -19.62
C SER A 278 6.25 27.92 -18.43
N GLU A 279 5.83 26.97 -17.60
CA GLU A 279 4.93 27.21 -16.47
C GLU A 279 5.69 27.35 -15.14
N PRO A 280 5.11 28.07 -14.16
CA PRO A 280 5.67 28.17 -12.82
C PRO A 280 5.91 26.78 -12.19
N HIS A 281 7.08 26.60 -11.58
CA HIS A 281 7.51 25.32 -10.98
C HIS A 281 7.58 24.15 -11.97
N ASN A 282 7.69 24.44 -13.28
CA ASN A 282 7.64 23.47 -14.36
C ASN A 282 6.37 22.58 -14.34
N MET A 283 5.31 23.03 -13.69
CA MET A 283 4.08 22.28 -13.49
C MET A 283 3.11 22.48 -14.65
N SER A 284 2.95 21.43 -15.47
CA SER A 284 2.02 21.43 -16.59
C SER A 284 0.55 21.59 -16.15
N GLN A 285 -0.32 21.96 -17.08
CA GLN A 285 -1.77 21.96 -16.85
C GLN A 285 -2.28 20.56 -16.46
N THR A 286 -1.79 19.51 -17.11
CA THR A 286 -2.15 18.13 -16.79
C THR A 286 -1.80 17.78 -15.35
N MET A 287 -0.61 18.16 -14.86
CA MET A 287 -0.23 17.95 -13.46
C MET A 287 -1.14 18.74 -12.51
N ARG A 288 -1.46 19.99 -12.85
CA ARG A 288 -2.35 20.84 -12.08
C ARG A 288 -3.74 20.23 -11.94
N GLN A 289 -4.31 19.72 -13.03
CA GLN A 289 -5.60 19.05 -13.06
C GLN A 289 -5.57 17.73 -12.25
N PHE A 290 -4.53 16.94 -12.42
CA PHE A 290 -4.36 15.71 -11.66
C PHE A 290 -4.29 15.97 -10.15
N VAL A 291 -3.49 16.94 -9.73
CA VAL A 291 -3.35 17.33 -8.30
C VAL A 291 -4.64 17.95 -7.77
N GLY A 292 -5.36 18.74 -8.61
CA GLY A 292 -6.68 19.29 -8.26
C GLY A 292 -7.69 18.18 -7.94
N GLY A 293 -7.76 17.16 -8.80
CA GLY A 293 -8.60 15.98 -8.54
C GLY A 293 -8.24 15.24 -7.25
N LEU A 294 -6.94 15.08 -6.98
CA LEU A 294 -6.47 14.50 -5.71
C LEU A 294 -6.88 15.33 -4.51
N GLN A 295 -6.77 16.67 -4.57
CA GLN A 295 -7.12 17.54 -3.46
C GLN A 295 -8.62 17.49 -3.16
N ILE A 296 -9.45 17.61 -4.19
CA ILE A 296 -10.91 17.66 -4.07
C ILE A 296 -11.48 16.33 -3.55
N LEU A 297 -10.98 15.21 -4.07
CA LEU A 297 -11.54 13.88 -3.78
C LEU A 297 -10.89 13.17 -2.58
N MET A 298 -9.78 13.69 -2.05
CA MET A 298 -9.10 13.05 -0.90
C MET A 298 -10.03 12.76 0.28
N PRO A 299 -10.94 13.67 0.71
CA PRO A 299 -11.87 13.40 1.81
C PRO A 299 -12.83 12.23 1.55
N GLU A 300 -13.26 12.04 0.28
CA GLU A 300 -14.16 10.94 -0.09
C GLU A 300 -13.44 9.59 -0.19
N PHE A 301 -12.16 9.59 -0.60
CA PHE A 301 -11.36 8.38 -0.82
C PHE A 301 -10.50 7.99 0.39
N LEU A 302 -10.58 8.73 1.51
CA LEU A 302 -9.68 8.53 2.65
C LEU A 302 -9.74 7.12 3.24
N ALA A 303 -10.89 6.42 3.16
CA ALA A 303 -11.00 5.03 3.62
C ALA A 303 -10.04 4.07 2.91
N MET A 304 -9.69 4.33 1.64
CA MET A 304 -8.72 3.52 0.89
C MET A 304 -7.27 3.89 1.23
N ILE A 305 -7.05 5.09 1.75
CA ILE A 305 -5.74 5.71 2.01
C ILE A 305 -5.31 5.49 3.46
N ALA A 306 -6.27 5.58 4.38
CA ALA A 306 -6.14 5.36 5.81
C ALA A 306 -7.14 4.28 6.24
N PRO A 307 -6.87 2.98 5.94
CA PRO A 307 -7.89 1.94 5.93
C PRO A 307 -8.17 1.28 7.28
N THR A 308 -7.41 1.60 8.33
CA THR A 308 -7.55 0.98 9.64
C THR A 308 -7.94 2.00 10.73
N ILE A 309 -8.45 1.51 11.86
CA ILE A 309 -8.64 2.34 13.07
C ILE A 309 -7.32 3.04 13.45
N ASN A 310 -6.21 2.34 13.27
CA ASN A 310 -4.89 2.83 13.64
C ASN A 310 -4.37 3.92 12.70
N SER A 311 -4.76 3.92 11.43
CA SER A 311 -4.35 4.93 10.45
C SER A 311 -4.70 6.36 10.91
N TYR A 312 -5.85 6.53 11.58
CA TYR A 312 -6.30 7.85 12.11
C TYR A 312 -5.51 8.30 13.34
N ARG A 313 -4.77 7.40 13.99
CA ARG A 313 -3.85 7.77 15.07
C ARG A 313 -2.58 8.43 14.54
N ARG A 314 -2.23 8.19 13.26
CA ARG A 314 -1.12 8.86 12.58
C ARG A 314 -1.48 10.28 12.16
N LEU A 315 -2.70 10.53 11.71
CA LEU A 315 -3.16 11.82 11.16
C LEU A 315 -3.38 12.84 12.27
N VAL A 316 -2.29 13.26 12.91
CA VAL A 316 -2.29 14.23 14.02
C VAL A 316 -1.26 15.34 13.77
N PRO A 317 -1.53 16.59 14.15
CA PRO A 317 -0.60 17.71 13.92
C PRO A 317 0.75 17.50 14.60
N GLY A 318 1.81 18.02 13.99
CA GLY A 318 3.15 18.06 14.59
C GLY A 318 4.00 16.79 14.43
N TYR A 319 3.48 15.75 13.78
CA TYR A 319 4.19 14.48 13.54
C TYR A 319 4.39 14.18 12.05
N TRP A 320 4.63 15.22 11.24
CA TRP A 320 4.88 15.13 9.78
C TRP A 320 3.76 14.45 8.97
N ALA A 321 2.63 14.13 9.62
CA ALA A 321 1.44 13.59 8.97
C ALA A 321 0.45 14.71 8.66
N PRO A 322 -0.05 14.82 7.41
CA PRO A 322 -1.02 15.83 7.05
C PRO A 322 -2.39 15.56 7.70
N THR A 323 -3.11 16.62 8.03
CA THR A 323 -4.44 16.56 8.66
C THR A 323 -5.56 17.12 7.79
N GLU A 324 -5.21 17.68 6.63
CA GLU A 324 -6.09 18.33 5.67
C GLU A 324 -5.69 17.95 4.25
N ALA A 325 -6.57 18.10 3.26
CA ALA A 325 -6.26 17.88 1.84
C ALA A 325 -5.38 19.02 1.26
N SER A 326 -4.22 19.22 1.85
CA SER A 326 -3.31 20.32 1.57
C SER A 326 -2.36 19.99 0.42
N VAL A 327 -2.05 21.00 -0.41
CA VAL A 327 -1.11 20.92 -1.53
C VAL A 327 -0.04 21.99 -1.36
N GLY A 328 1.23 21.66 -1.60
CA GLY A 328 2.32 22.64 -1.53
C GLY A 328 3.49 22.30 -2.45
N ILE A 329 4.21 23.35 -2.88
CA ILE A 329 5.44 23.21 -3.65
C ILE A 329 6.58 22.87 -2.70
N ASP A 330 7.20 21.71 -2.90
CA ASP A 330 8.31 21.18 -2.09
C ASP A 330 8.06 21.27 -0.57
N ASN A 331 6.80 21.05 -0.15
CA ASN A 331 6.34 21.27 1.22
C ASN A 331 5.99 19.93 1.90
N ARG A 332 6.84 19.48 2.82
CA ARG A 332 6.67 18.22 3.57
C ARG A 332 5.59 18.27 4.66
N THR A 333 4.97 19.42 4.93
CA THR A 333 3.83 19.52 5.85
C THR A 333 2.49 19.28 5.18
N CYS A 334 2.46 19.22 3.82
CA CYS A 334 1.24 19.03 3.04
C CYS A 334 0.93 17.56 2.77
N ALA A 335 -0.34 17.27 2.45
CA ALA A 335 -0.80 15.95 2.01
C ALA A 335 -0.29 15.60 0.60
N ILE A 336 -0.17 16.59 -0.27
CA ILE A 336 0.40 16.46 -1.60
C ILE A 336 1.56 17.44 -1.72
N ARG A 337 2.76 16.91 -1.94
CA ARG A 337 3.97 17.69 -2.21
C ARG A 337 4.25 17.63 -3.70
N ILE A 338 4.20 18.77 -4.38
CA ILE A 338 4.65 18.91 -5.75
C ILE A 338 6.18 19.06 -5.71
N ILE A 339 6.90 18.19 -6.40
CA ILE A 339 8.35 18.20 -6.46
C ILE A 339 8.76 18.72 -7.85
N PRO A 340 9.13 20.03 -7.97
CA PRO A 340 9.59 20.60 -9.22
C PRO A 340 10.93 20.00 -9.65
N GLY A 341 11.11 19.83 -10.95
CA GLY A 341 12.36 19.30 -11.49
C GLY A 341 12.45 19.40 -13.00
N SER A 342 13.44 18.71 -13.56
CA SER A 342 13.54 18.50 -14.99
C SER A 342 12.40 17.60 -15.48
N GLU A 343 12.24 17.44 -16.79
CA GLU A 343 11.28 16.52 -17.41
C GLU A 343 11.31 15.10 -16.80
N LYS A 344 12.49 14.62 -16.42
CA LYS A 344 12.67 13.29 -15.79
C LYS A 344 12.39 13.26 -14.30
N ALA A 345 12.43 14.41 -13.61
CA ALA A 345 12.36 14.50 -12.16
C ALA A 345 11.03 15.07 -11.65
N GLN A 346 10.27 15.78 -12.52
CA GLN A 346 8.96 16.35 -12.17
C GLN A 346 7.99 15.27 -11.74
N ARG A 347 7.51 15.35 -10.49
CA ARG A 347 6.59 14.37 -9.90
C ARG A 347 5.81 14.97 -8.74
N LEU A 348 4.77 14.29 -8.30
CA LEU A 348 4.13 14.54 -7.02
C LEU A 348 4.51 13.44 -6.01
N GLU A 349 4.43 13.78 -4.74
CA GLU A 349 4.50 12.87 -3.60
C GLU A 349 3.19 12.95 -2.82
N TYR A 350 2.50 11.82 -2.70
CA TYR A 350 1.26 11.68 -1.96
C TYR A 350 1.55 11.20 -0.55
N ARG A 351 1.55 12.14 0.41
CA ARG A 351 2.10 11.98 1.76
C ARG A 351 1.09 11.53 2.82
N ILE A 352 -0.20 11.65 2.52
CA ILE A 352 -1.28 11.26 3.44
C ILE A 352 -1.32 9.73 3.66
N ALA A 353 -0.79 8.96 2.73
CA ALA A 353 -0.79 7.51 2.76
C ALA A 353 -0.08 6.95 3.98
N ALA A 354 -0.75 6.02 4.68
CA ALA A 354 -0.19 5.29 5.80
C ALA A 354 0.49 3.98 5.35
N ALA A 355 1.51 3.55 6.08
CA ALA A 355 2.26 2.33 5.75
C ALA A 355 1.42 1.05 5.82
N ASP A 356 0.31 1.05 6.56
CA ASP A 356 -0.60 -0.09 6.70
C ASP A 356 -1.51 -0.31 5.48
N ALA A 357 -1.66 0.69 4.60
CA ALA A 357 -2.53 0.58 3.43
C ALA A 357 -2.07 -0.50 2.43
N ASN A 358 -3.06 -1.11 1.75
CA ASN A 358 -2.81 -2.04 0.65
C ASN A 358 -2.30 -1.27 -0.60
N PRO A 359 -1.10 -1.58 -1.14
CA PRO A 359 -0.51 -0.85 -2.27
C PRO A 359 -1.42 -0.76 -3.51
N TYR A 360 -2.12 -1.82 -3.85
CA TYR A 360 -3.03 -1.81 -5.01
C TYR A 360 -4.23 -0.90 -4.78
N VAL A 361 -4.81 -0.96 -3.59
CA VAL A 361 -6.01 -0.19 -3.24
C VAL A 361 -5.69 1.31 -3.20
N ILE A 362 -4.61 1.68 -2.51
CA ILE A 362 -4.25 3.09 -2.38
C ILE A 362 -3.80 3.69 -3.72
N LEU A 363 -3.03 2.96 -4.52
CA LEU A 363 -2.59 3.45 -5.83
C LEU A 363 -3.78 3.58 -6.79
N SER A 364 -4.78 2.67 -6.70
CA SER A 364 -6.03 2.81 -7.44
C SER A 364 -6.78 4.09 -7.07
N ALA A 365 -6.86 4.42 -5.77
CA ALA A 365 -7.49 5.65 -5.31
C ALA A 365 -6.77 6.90 -5.84
N VAL A 366 -5.44 6.94 -5.71
CA VAL A 366 -4.62 8.08 -6.16
C VAL A 366 -4.75 8.29 -7.67
N ILE A 367 -4.65 7.22 -8.46
CA ILE A 367 -4.76 7.32 -9.92
C ILE A 367 -6.18 7.70 -10.32
N ALA A 368 -7.21 7.07 -9.75
CA ALA A 368 -8.61 7.38 -10.06
C ALA A 368 -8.96 8.85 -9.80
N CYS A 369 -8.58 9.38 -8.63
CA CYS A 369 -8.81 10.79 -8.30
C CYS A 369 -8.07 11.74 -9.26
N GLY A 370 -6.83 11.43 -9.61
CA GLY A 370 -6.07 12.24 -10.55
C GLY A 370 -6.62 12.23 -11.98
N LEU A 371 -7.02 11.05 -12.50
CA LEU A 371 -7.66 10.93 -13.81
C LEU A 371 -9.00 11.66 -13.85
N TRP A 372 -9.82 11.55 -12.80
CA TRP A 372 -11.05 12.32 -12.68
C TRP A 372 -10.76 13.83 -12.74
N GLY A 373 -9.68 14.29 -12.10
CA GLY A 373 -9.28 15.69 -12.15
C GLY A 373 -8.95 16.17 -13.57
N ILE A 374 -8.27 15.34 -14.38
CA ILE A 374 -7.99 15.64 -15.80
C ILE A 374 -9.30 15.68 -16.62
N GLU A 375 -10.17 14.65 -16.44
CA GLU A 375 -11.43 14.56 -17.19
C GLU A 375 -12.42 15.71 -16.89
N ASN A 376 -12.33 16.31 -15.70
CA ASN A 376 -13.25 17.37 -15.25
C ASN A 376 -12.59 18.76 -15.18
N ASP A 377 -11.41 18.94 -15.80
CA ASP A 377 -10.68 20.21 -15.79
C ASP A 377 -10.49 20.79 -14.38
N ALA A 378 -10.32 19.93 -13.38
CA ALA A 378 -10.11 20.36 -12.00
C ALA A 378 -8.83 21.21 -11.86
N ASP A 379 -8.82 22.13 -10.90
CA ASP A 379 -7.60 22.88 -10.56
C ASP A 379 -7.31 22.74 -9.06
N ILE A 380 -6.09 23.04 -8.66
CA ILE A 380 -5.71 23.11 -7.25
C ILE A 380 -6.46 24.29 -6.62
N GLU A 381 -7.36 24.00 -5.67
CA GLU A 381 -8.16 25.03 -5.02
C GLU A 381 -7.34 25.87 -4.03
N VAL A 382 -6.48 25.20 -3.25
CA VAL A 382 -5.65 25.85 -2.23
C VAL A 382 -4.22 25.36 -2.30
N MET A 383 -3.31 26.27 -2.60
CA MET A 383 -1.86 26.05 -2.52
C MET A 383 -1.31 26.60 -1.20
N VAL A 384 -0.83 25.73 -0.33
CA VAL A 384 -0.31 26.09 0.99
C VAL A 384 1.12 26.63 0.88
N LYS A 385 1.40 27.73 1.58
CA LYS A 385 2.73 28.28 1.76
C LYS A 385 3.12 28.24 3.25
N GLY A 386 4.30 27.74 3.55
CA GLY A 386 4.77 27.57 4.93
C GLY A 386 4.14 26.35 5.62
N ASN A 387 3.92 26.44 6.92
CA ASN A 387 3.42 25.33 7.72
C ASN A 387 1.93 25.07 7.45
N ALA A 388 1.61 23.89 6.93
CA ALA A 388 0.22 23.52 6.61
C ALA A 388 -0.66 23.38 7.85
N TYR A 389 -0.12 23.08 9.02
CA TYR A 389 -0.89 22.96 10.26
C TYR A 389 -1.45 24.30 10.77
N ASP A 390 -0.88 25.42 10.33
CA ASP A 390 -1.32 26.77 10.72
C ASP A 390 -2.40 27.32 9.79
N GLN A 391 -2.76 26.59 8.73
CA GLN A 391 -3.72 27.02 7.72
C GLN A 391 -5.02 26.23 7.82
N LYS A 392 -6.15 26.95 7.75
CA LYS A 392 -7.48 26.35 7.65
C LYS A 392 -7.90 26.28 6.19
N LEU A 393 -8.16 25.08 5.72
CA LEU A 393 -8.71 24.86 4.40
C LEU A 393 -10.25 25.01 4.42
N PRO A 394 -10.90 25.18 3.26
CA PRO A 394 -12.35 25.10 3.13
C PRO A 394 -12.92 23.79 3.69
N GLU A 395 -14.12 23.81 4.25
CA GLU A 395 -14.73 22.66 4.95
C GLU A 395 -14.81 21.39 4.12
N HIS A 396 -15.06 21.51 2.81
CA HIS A 396 -15.13 20.35 1.91
C HIS A 396 -13.77 19.64 1.69
N LEU A 397 -12.65 20.31 2.02
CA LEU A 397 -11.30 19.73 1.99
C LEU A 397 -10.88 19.13 3.34
N HIS A 398 -11.74 19.21 4.37
CA HIS A 398 -11.45 18.60 5.66
C HIS A 398 -11.55 17.09 5.59
N LEU A 399 -10.53 16.44 6.11
CA LEU A 399 -10.46 14.99 6.13
C LEU A 399 -11.38 14.38 7.20
N PRO A 400 -12.00 13.23 6.96
CA PRO A 400 -12.60 12.43 8.00
C PRO A 400 -11.64 12.18 9.17
N THR A 401 -12.16 12.23 10.39
CA THR A 401 -11.34 12.08 11.61
C THR A 401 -11.29 10.66 12.15
N ASN A 402 -12.07 9.76 11.57
CA ASN A 402 -12.16 8.36 11.97
C ASN A 402 -12.59 7.47 10.80
N LEU A 403 -12.30 6.17 10.94
CA LEU A 403 -12.56 5.18 9.89
C LEU A 403 -14.06 5.05 9.52
N MET A 404 -14.99 5.16 10.48
CA MET A 404 -16.43 5.07 10.18
C MET A 404 -16.89 6.20 9.28
N GLU A 405 -16.49 7.43 9.59
CA GLU A 405 -16.80 8.60 8.77
C GLU A 405 -16.22 8.47 7.37
N ALA A 406 -14.95 8.05 7.25
CA ALA A 406 -14.31 7.85 5.97
C ALA A 406 -15.00 6.74 5.14
N ALA A 407 -15.35 5.61 5.76
CA ALA A 407 -16.06 4.53 5.09
C ALA A 407 -17.44 4.98 4.58
N GLN A 408 -18.16 5.79 5.37
CA GLN A 408 -19.47 6.32 4.97
C GLN A 408 -19.36 7.33 3.83
N ARG A 409 -18.36 8.24 3.86
CA ARG A 409 -18.11 9.18 2.75
C ARG A 409 -17.75 8.42 1.46
N PHE A 410 -16.86 7.45 1.55
CA PHE A 410 -16.48 6.61 0.42
C PHE A 410 -17.68 5.86 -0.18
N LYS A 411 -18.48 5.20 0.67
CA LYS A 411 -19.69 4.46 0.27
C LYS A 411 -20.73 5.33 -0.43
N ALA A 412 -20.84 6.58 -0.01
CA ALA A 412 -21.80 7.55 -0.57
C ALA A 412 -21.27 8.27 -1.84
N SER A 413 -19.97 8.15 -2.15
CA SER A 413 -19.36 8.82 -3.29
C SER A 413 -19.82 8.23 -4.62
N ASN A 414 -20.52 9.01 -5.43
CA ASN A 414 -20.85 8.61 -6.81
C ASN A 414 -19.60 8.52 -7.67
N ILE A 415 -18.60 9.38 -7.43
CA ILE A 415 -17.34 9.38 -8.17
C ILE A 415 -16.56 8.10 -7.89
N ALA A 416 -16.50 7.66 -6.63
CA ALA A 416 -15.85 6.37 -6.31
C ALA A 416 -16.55 5.19 -7.02
N ARG A 417 -17.88 5.20 -7.07
CA ARG A 417 -18.67 4.17 -7.78
C ARG A 417 -18.42 4.17 -9.28
N ASP A 418 -18.38 5.32 -9.90
CA ASP A 418 -18.12 5.47 -11.34
C ASP A 418 -16.68 5.04 -11.71
N MET A 419 -15.71 5.35 -10.86
CA MET A 419 -14.31 5.07 -11.12
C MET A 419 -13.87 3.64 -10.75
N LEU A 420 -14.44 3.06 -9.69
CA LEU A 420 -13.97 1.81 -9.10
C LEU A 420 -14.98 0.65 -9.22
N GLY A 421 -16.24 0.95 -9.52
CA GLY A 421 -17.35 -0.02 -9.57
C GLY A 421 -18.09 -0.17 -8.24
N ASN A 422 -19.39 -0.42 -8.33
CA ASN A 422 -20.26 -0.53 -7.16
C ASN A 422 -19.84 -1.67 -6.23
N GLU A 423 -19.52 -2.82 -6.80
CA GLU A 423 -19.18 -4.03 -6.07
C GLU A 423 -17.95 -3.83 -5.18
N PHE A 424 -16.91 -3.17 -5.72
CA PHE A 424 -15.71 -2.85 -4.93
C PHE A 424 -16.04 -1.85 -3.83
N VAL A 425 -16.73 -0.75 -4.15
CA VAL A 425 -17.06 0.31 -3.18
C VAL A 425 -17.89 -0.26 -2.02
N ASP A 426 -18.93 -1.05 -2.32
CA ASP A 426 -19.77 -1.64 -1.29
C ASP A 426 -19.01 -2.67 -0.44
N HIS A 427 -18.22 -3.51 -1.06
CA HIS A 427 -17.41 -4.52 -0.37
C HIS A 427 -16.36 -3.89 0.54
N PHE A 428 -15.59 -2.94 0.01
CA PHE A 428 -14.53 -2.29 0.76
C PHE A 428 -15.08 -1.44 1.90
N ALA A 429 -16.12 -0.63 1.67
CA ALA A 429 -16.79 0.15 2.72
C ALA A 429 -17.35 -0.75 3.83
N ALA A 430 -18.03 -1.85 3.47
CA ALA A 430 -18.57 -2.79 4.43
C ALA A 430 -17.46 -3.42 5.31
N SER A 431 -16.32 -3.78 4.75
CA SER A 431 -15.18 -4.31 5.51
C SER A 431 -14.64 -3.30 6.53
N ARG A 432 -14.62 -2.00 6.19
CA ARG A 432 -14.19 -0.92 7.12
C ARG A 432 -15.24 -0.66 8.20
N GLU A 433 -16.53 -0.66 7.85
CA GLU A 433 -17.64 -0.58 8.81
C GLU A 433 -17.58 -1.75 9.82
N TRP A 434 -17.26 -2.96 9.33
CA TRP A 434 -17.09 -4.15 10.15
C TRP A 434 -15.93 -4.00 11.15
N GLU A 435 -14.77 -3.53 10.70
CA GLU A 435 -13.61 -3.30 11.58
C GLU A 435 -13.92 -2.33 12.71
N VAL A 436 -14.62 -1.22 12.43
CA VAL A 436 -15.06 -0.29 13.47
C VAL A 436 -16.04 -0.94 14.45
N ARG A 437 -16.95 -1.77 13.96
CA ARG A 437 -17.89 -2.51 14.82
C ARG A 437 -17.16 -3.50 15.73
N GLU A 438 -16.19 -4.24 15.22
CA GLU A 438 -15.37 -5.15 16.02
C GLU A 438 -14.53 -4.41 17.06
N PHE A 439 -13.88 -3.31 16.66
CA PHE A 439 -13.12 -2.49 17.59
C PHE A 439 -13.97 -1.98 18.77
N ARG A 440 -15.21 -1.58 18.52
CA ARG A 440 -16.13 -1.09 19.56
C ARG A 440 -16.55 -2.14 20.61
N LYS A 441 -16.28 -3.41 20.36
CA LYS A 441 -16.50 -4.50 21.35
C LYS A 441 -15.39 -4.57 22.41
N HIS A 442 -14.24 -3.93 22.14
CA HIS A 442 -13.09 -3.95 23.04
C HIS A 442 -13.14 -2.79 24.03
N ILE A 443 -12.90 -3.09 25.29
CA ILE A 443 -12.71 -2.09 26.35
C ILE A 443 -11.22 -1.83 26.47
N SER A 444 -10.82 -0.59 26.25
CA SER A 444 -9.42 -0.19 26.29
C SER A 444 -8.89 -0.09 27.74
N HIS A 445 -7.59 -0.27 27.90
CA HIS A 445 -6.95 -0.07 29.20
C HIS A 445 -7.13 1.37 29.74
N TRP A 446 -7.14 2.37 28.84
CA TRP A 446 -7.42 3.76 29.17
C TRP A 446 -8.81 3.96 29.78
N GLU A 447 -9.84 3.26 29.27
CA GLU A 447 -11.19 3.30 29.81
C GLU A 447 -11.24 2.69 31.23
N LEU A 448 -10.55 1.55 31.43
CA LEU A 448 -10.46 0.90 32.72
C LEU A 448 -9.75 1.80 33.76
N GLU A 449 -8.61 2.35 33.42
CA GLU A 449 -7.86 3.28 34.30
C GLU A 449 -8.69 4.52 34.67
N ARG A 450 -9.48 5.02 33.71
CA ARG A 450 -10.21 6.26 33.90
C ARG A 450 -11.51 6.13 34.64
N TYR A 451 -12.25 5.03 34.44
CA TYR A 451 -13.65 4.93 34.87
C TYR A 451 -13.89 3.89 35.94
N PHE A 452 -13.03 2.85 36.06
CA PHE A 452 -13.31 1.65 36.85
C PHE A 452 -13.58 1.91 38.33
N GLU A 453 -12.87 2.87 38.95
CA GLU A 453 -13.02 3.17 40.37
C GLU A 453 -14.02 4.29 40.66
N ILE A 454 -14.14 5.26 39.74
CA ILE A 454 -14.82 6.53 40.04
C ILE A 454 -16.25 6.58 39.49
N ILE A 455 -16.58 5.84 38.46
CA ILE A 455 -17.92 5.83 37.83
C ILE A 455 -18.64 4.44 38.07
#